data_bb24542cc5245b60c031fd181fad1574
#
_entry.id   bb24542cc5245b60c031fd181fad1574
#
_cell.length_a   1.000
_cell.length_b   1.000
_cell.length_c   1.000
_cell.angle_alpha   90.00
_cell.angle_beta   90.00
_cell.angle_gamma   90.00
#
_symmetry.space_group_name_H-M   'P 1'
#
loop_
_entity.id
_entity.type
_entity.pdbx_description
1 polymer ?
#
loop_
_entity_poly.entity_id
_entity_poly.type
_entity_poly.pdbx_seq_one_letter_code
_entity_poly.pdbx_strand_id
1 'polypeptide(L)'
;MKRVLVASGVMVVACALAGCAENPVSPTPGQSPFITGQFAGTWSGATVTARVSGGECVGADLRASVRGIDQGTVTLTQNAADVSAVIRSATTGLTCRYDGSASFTGFALSAVSCDAEILYQCSTGQARILRPIGSTLTATQSGLTATGTITTSYNIFGIDPATKEETPIAGMTIESDFTATRR
;
A
#
# COMPACT_ATOMS: atom_id res chain seq x y z
N MET A 1 -12.01 64.52 54.32
CA MET A 1 -12.07 63.41 55.28
C MET A 1 -12.24 62.11 54.46
N LYS A 2 -11.22 61.49 54.28
CA LYS A 2 -10.89 60.06 54.55
C LYS A 2 -12.02 59.07 54.32
N ARG A 3 -11.91 58.26 53.34
CA ARG A 3 -12.11 56.82 53.51
C ARG A 3 -11.16 56.06 52.61
N VAL A 4 -10.32 55.34 53.23
CA VAL A 4 -9.35 54.39 52.79
C VAL A 4 -10.06 53.04 52.57
N LEU A 5 -9.88 52.48 51.46
CA LEU A 5 -9.36 51.16 51.19
C LEU A 5 -9.70 50.01 52.12
N VAL A 6 -10.31 49.04 51.58
CA VAL A 6 -9.87 47.66 51.72
C VAL A 6 -10.25 46.91 50.42
N ALA A 7 -9.32 46.70 49.54
CA ALA A 7 -9.46 45.79 48.44
C ALA A 7 -8.05 45.27 48.05
N SER A 8 -7.43 44.63 49.03
CA SER A 8 -6.17 43.94 48.81
C SER A 8 -6.19 42.60 49.52
N GLY A 9 -6.71 41.61 48.94
CA GLY A 9 -6.66 40.30 49.59
C GLY A 9 -7.30 39.13 48.88
N VAL A 10 -7.95 39.38 47.76
CA VAL A 10 -8.65 38.26 47.05
C VAL A 10 -8.01 37.91 45.73
N MET A 11 -6.94 38.58 45.31
CA MET A 11 -6.39 38.43 43.97
C MET A 11 -5.16 37.53 43.88
N VAL A 12 -4.76 36.85 44.95
CA VAL A 12 -3.56 36.00 44.94
C VAL A 12 -3.89 34.49 44.91
N VAL A 13 -5.13 34.09 45.14
CA VAL A 13 -5.48 32.65 45.11
C VAL A 13 -6.01 32.18 43.75
N ALA A 14 -6.40 33.09 42.87
CA ALA A 14 -6.94 32.70 41.55
C ALA A 14 -5.87 32.39 40.49
N CYS A 15 -4.61 32.78 40.68
CA CYS A 15 -3.53 32.48 39.72
C CYS A 15 -2.82 31.16 39.94
N ALA A 16 -3.04 30.46 41.03
CA ALA A 16 -2.38 29.19 41.32
C ALA A 16 -3.11 27.95 40.75
N LEU A 17 -4.33 28.12 40.21
CA LEU A 17 -5.08 27.03 39.59
C LEU A 17 -5.16 27.12 38.06
N ALA A 18 -4.57 28.15 37.44
CA ALA A 18 -4.48 28.27 35.97
C ALA A 18 -3.13 27.78 35.40
N GLY A 19 -2.27 27.26 36.25
CA GLY A 19 -1.01 26.68 35.82
C GLY A 19 -1.18 25.20 35.55
N CYS A 20 -1.01 24.80 34.30
CA CYS A 20 -1.02 23.45 33.75
C CYS A 20 -2.30 23.01 33.03
N ALA A 21 -2.93 23.91 32.30
CA ALA A 21 -3.50 23.47 31.07
C ALA A 21 -2.35 23.55 30.03
N GLU A 22 -1.59 22.49 29.90
CA GLU A 22 -0.85 22.26 28.64
C GLU A 22 -1.92 22.36 27.56
N ASN A 23 -1.85 23.45 26.77
CA ASN A 23 -2.69 23.55 25.58
C ASN A 23 -2.38 22.31 24.77
N PRO A 24 -3.36 21.42 24.51
CA PRO A 24 -3.12 20.33 23.59
C PRO A 24 -2.65 20.98 22.30
N VAL A 25 -1.42 20.70 21.91
CA VAL A 25 -0.84 21.19 20.65
C VAL A 25 -1.83 20.74 19.59
N SER A 26 -2.57 21.67 19.01
CA SER A 26 -3.47 21.35 17.91
C SER A 26 -2.64 20.72 16.81
N PRO A 27 -2.97 19.52 16.35
CA PRO A 27 -2.22 18.88 15.30
C PRO A 27 -2.20 19.80 14.07
N THR A 28 -1.04 19.97 13.49
CA THR A 28 -0.86 20.74 12.25
C THR A 28 -1.84 20.17 11.22
N PRO A 29 -2.58 21.00 10.46
CA PRO A 29 -3.47 20.52 9.43
C PRO A 29 -2.73 19.58 8.46
N GLY A 30 -3.15 18.31 8.38
CA GLY A 30 -2.48 17.26 7.60
C GLY A 30 -1.77 16.19 8.43
N GLN A 31 -1.53 16.40 9.72
CA GLN A 31 -1.00 15.36 10.60
C GLN A 31 -2.14 14.77 11.45
N SER A 32 -2.52 13.54 11.17
CA SER A 32 -3.38 12.78 12.05
C SER A 32 -2.53 12.11 13.13
N PRO A 33 -2.63 12.52 14.40
CA PRO A 33 -1.78 11.98 15.47
C PRO A 33 -2.03 10.49 15.76
N PHE A 34 -3.10 9.93 15.17
CA PHE A 34 -3.55 8.56 15.44
C PHE A 34 -3.00 7.51 14.48
N ILE A 35 -2.26 7.91 13.42
CA ILE A 35 -1.82 6.99 12.38
C ILE A 35 -0.33 6.64 12.51
N THR A 36 0.46 7.44 13.22
CA THR A 36 1.92 7.28 13.30
C THR A 36 2.33 5.91 13.84
N GLY A 37 3.11 5.16 13.07
CA GLY A 37 3.65 3.87 13.46
C GLY A 37 2.67 2.69 13.40
N GLN A 38 1.45 2.90 12.99
CA GLN A 38 0.41 1.86 12.98
C GLN A 38 0.71 0.76 11.96
N PHE A 39 1.20 1.12 10.78
CA PHE A 39 1.46 0.19 9.68
C PHE A 39 2.94 -0.11 9.47
N ALA A 40 3.85 0.66 10.07
CA ALA A 40 5.29 0.47 9.87
C ALA A 40 5.74 -0.92 10.35
N GLY A 41 6.67 -1.52 9.63
CA GLY A 41 7.28 -2.79 9.99
C GLY A 41 7.32 -3.80 8.84
N THR A 42 7.71 -5.02 9.17
CA THR A 42 7.77 -6.12 8.22
C THR A 42 6.54 -6.99 8.34
N TRP A 43 5.91 -7.25 7.21
CA TRP A 43 4.73 -8.09 7.10
C TRP A 43 5.04 -9.29 6.22
N SER A 44 4.51 -10.44 6.58
CA SER A 44 4.53 -11.62 5.72
C SER A 44 3.13 -11.84 5.20
N GLY A 45 3.00 -11.96 3.90
CA GLY A 45 1.70 -12.04 3.27
C GLY A 45 1.65 -13.01 2.11
N ALA A 46 0.45 -13.27 1.69
CA ALA A 46 0.12 -14.03 0.49
C ALA A 46 -0.86 -13.25 -0.38
N THR A 47 -0.75 -13.44 -1.68
CA THR A 47 -1.75 -12.99 -2.65
C THR A 47 -2.37 -14.18 -3.35
N VAL A 48 -3.68 -14.13 -3.54
CA VAL A 48 -4.44 -15.12 -4.30
C VAL A 48 -5.09 -14.43 -5.46
N THR A 49 -4.76 -14.82 -6.68
CA THR A 49 -5.40 -14.25 -7.88
C THR A 49 -6.91 -14.49 -7.84
N ALA A 50 -7.67 -13.40 -7.74
CA ALA A 50 -9.12 -13.43 -7.67
C ALA A 50 -9.76 -13.27 -9.04
N ARG A 51 -9.21 -12.39 -9.88
CA ARG A 51 -9.76 -12.07 -11.20
C ARG A 51 -8.66 -11.72 -12.20
N VAL A 52 -8.82 -12.17 -13.44
CA VAL A 52 -7.97 -11.82 -14.58
C VAL A 52 -8.85 -11.35 -15.72
N SER A 53 -8.58 -10.15 -16.25
CA SER A 53 -9.28 -9.59 -17.42
C SER A 53 -8.29 -9.30 -18.55
N GLY A 54 -8.69 -9.56 -19.78
CA GLY A 54 -7.84 -9.40 -20.97
C GLY A 54 -6.75 -10.47 -21.10
N GLY A 55 -5.66 -10.13 -21.78
CA GLY A 55 -4.40 -10.86 -21.73
C GLY A 55 -4.21 -12.02 -22.71
N GLU A 56 -5.06 -12.17 -23.72
CA GLU A 56 -4.95 -13.27 -24.71
C GLU A 56 -4.66 -14.65 -24.09
N CYS A 57 -3.64 -15.37 -24.57
CA CYS A 57 -3.25 -16.67 -24.04
C CYS A 57 -2.80 -16.61 -22.58
N VAL A 58 -2.09 -15.57 -22.17
CA VAL A 58 -1.66 -15.38 -20.77
C VAL A 58 -2.88 -15.30 -19.85
N GLY A 59 -3.84 -14.45 -20.21
CA GLY A 59 -5.06 -14.30 -19.43
C GLY A 59 -5.93 -15.56 -19.42
N ALA A 60 -5.95 -16.32 -20.52
CA ALA A 60 -6.65 -17.60 -20.61
C ALA A 60 -6.02 -18.64 -19.69
N ASP A 61 -4.70 -18.77 -19.71
CA ASP A 61 -3.94 -19.71 -18.87
C ASP A 61 -4.08 -19.37 -17.39
N LEU A 62 -3.99 -18.08 -17.03
CA LEU A 62 -4.16 -17.63 -15.64
C LEU A 62 -5.58 -17.85 -15.13
N ARG A 63 -6.60 -17.70 -15.97
CA ARG A 63 -7.99 -18.01 -15.59
C ARG A 63 -8.23 -19.51 -15.44
N ALA A 64 -7.54 -20.33 -16.24
CA ALA A 64 -7.61 -21.78 -16.17
C ALA A 64 -6.84 -22.36 -14.98
N SER A 65 -5.73 -21.71 -14.61
CA SER A 65 -4.97 -22.08 -13.41
C SER A 65 -5.75 -21.67 -12.18
N VAL A 66 -6.25 -22.67 -11.44
CA VAL A 66 -7.02 -22.47 -10.22
C VAL A 66 -6.16 -21.72 -9.20
N ARG A 67 -6.48 -20.44 -8.97
CA ARG A 67 -6.01 -19.59 -7.87
C ARG A 67 -4.53 -19.81 -7.53
N GLY A 68 -3.64 -19.21 -8.31
CA GLY A 68 -2.23 -19.17 -7.95
C GLY A 68 -2.04 -18.47 -6.61
N ILE A 69 -1.44 -19.15 -5.65
CA ILE A 69 -1.04 -18.55 -4.38
C ILE A 69 0.40 -18.08 -4.58
N ASP A 70 0.58 -16.76 -4.54
CA ASP A 70 1.89 -16.15 -4.49
C ASP A 70 2.20 -15.73 -3.05
N GLN A 71 3.29 -16.22 -2.50
CA GLN A 71 3.77 -15.79 -1.20
C GLN A 71 4.81 -14.71 -1.38
N GLY A 72 4.69 -13.66 -0.60
CA GLY A 72 5.57 -12.52 -0.68
C GLY A 72 5.90 -11.91 0.67
N THR A 73 6.87 -11.02 0.67
CA THR A 73 7.18 -10.16 1.80
C THR A 73 6.75 -8.74 1.49
N VAL A 74 6.19 -8.07 2.48
CA VAL A 74 5.82 -6.68 2.42
C VAL A 74 6.56 -5.94 3.51
N THR A 75 7.32 -4.92 3.14
CA THR A 75 7.92 -3.99 4.10
C THR A 75 7.21 -2.67 3.99
N LEU A 76 6.59 -2.24 5.07
CA LEU A 76 5.89 -0.94 5.15
C LEU A 76 6.71 0.03 5.99
N THR A 77 6.88 1.23 5.48
CA THR A 77 7.44 2.38 6.20
C THR A 77 6.39 3.46 6.26
N GLN A 78 6.18 4.02 7.44
CA GLN A 78 5.18 5.06 7.64
C GLN A 78 5.81 6.29 8.28
N ASN A 79 5.44 7.45 7.74
CA ASN A 79 5.74 8.76 8.32
C ASN A 79 4.45 9.58 8.34
N ALA A 80 3.87 9.77 9.52
CA ALA A 80 2.54 10.36 9.69
C ALA A 80 1.47 9.63 8.84
N ALA A 81 0.87 10.31 7.88
CA ALA A 81 -0.11 9.72 6.97
C ALA A 81 0.52 9.07 5.72
N ASP A 82 1.79 9.38 5.42
CA ASP A 82 2.46 8.85 4.24
C ASP A 82 2.95 7.43 4.50
N VAL A 83 2.68 6.53 3.57
CA VAL A 83 3.09 5.13 3.64
C VAL A 83 3.81 4.75 2.36
N SER A 84 4.99 4.16 2.53
CA SER A 84 5.73 3.53 1.45
C SER A 84 5.79 2.03 1.68
N ALA A 85 5.67 1.25 0.61
CA ALA A 85 5.78 -0.20 0.67
C ALA A 85 6.77 -0.75 -0.34
N VAL A 86 7.46 -1.82 0.04
CA VAL A 86 8.20 -2.68 -0.88
C VAL A 86 7.57 -4.06 -0.80
N ILE A 87 7.04 -4.54 -1.92
CA ILE A 87 6.41 -5.85 -2.04
C ILE A 87 7.27 -6.70 -2.94
N ARG A 88 7.70 -7.86 -2.44
CA ARG A 88 8.48 -8.83 -3.19
C ARG A 88 7.70 -10.14 -3.27
N SER A 89 7.41 -10.57 -4.50
CA SER A 89 6.88 -11.90 -4.79
C SER A 89 7.94 -12.96 -4.54
N ALA A 90 7.59 -14.01 -3.81
CA ALA A 90 8.49 -15.13 -3.60
C ALA A 90 8.51 -16.08 -4.83
N THR A 91 7.42 -16.11 -5.60
CA THR A 91 7.26 -16.97 -6.77
C THR A 91 7.97 -16.43 -8.00
N THR A 92 7.79 -15.13 -8.28
CA THR A 92 8.37 -14.51 -9.49
C THR A 92 9.66 -13.74 -9.22
N GLY A 93 9.96 -13.42 -7.96
CA GLY A 93 11.04 -12.51 -7.58
C GLY A 93 10.75 -11.04 -7.88
N LEU A 94 9.59 -10.73 -8.48
CA LEU A 94 9.18 -9.37 -8.81
C LEU A 94 9.14 -8.51 -7.56
N THR A 95 9.75 -7.34 -7.64
CA THR A 95 9.73 -6.36 -6.57
C THR A 95 9.06 -5.09 -7.07
N CYS A 96 8.02 -4.65 -6.36
CA CYS A 96 7.35 -3.38 -6.63
C CYS A 96 7.49 -2.45 -5.43
N ARG A 97 7.69 -1.15 -5.71
CA ARG A 97 7.69 -0.07 -4.73
C ARG A 97 6.41 0.72 -4.87
N TYR A 98 5.79 1.01 -3.76
CA TYR A 98 4.52 1.73 -3.68
C TYR A 98 4.65 2.92 -2.75
N ASP A 99 3.95 3.99 -3.07
CA ASP A 99 3.73 5.13 -2.19
C ASP A 99 2.25 5.47 -2.13
N GLY A 100 1.83 6.05 -1.03
CA GLY A 100 0.45 6.47 -0.82
C GLY A 100 0.18 6.92 0.60
N SER A 101 -1.04 6.75 1.06
CA SER A 101 -1.47 7.29 2.33
C SER A 101 -2.20 6.26 3.20
N ALA A 102 -2.06 6.44 4.51
CA ALA A 102 -2.80 5.72 5.51
C ALA A 102 -4.03 6.51 5.99
N SER A 103 -5.07 5.77 6.29
CA SER A 103 -6.22 6.21 7.09
C SER A 103 -6.16 5.57 8.47
N PHE A 104 -7.17 5.84 9.30
CA PHE A 104 -7.25 5.22 10.62
C PHE A 104 -7.33 3.69 10.58
N THR A 105 -7.96 3.12 9.56
CA THR A 105 -8.25 1.69 9.47
C THR A 105 -7.49 0.96 8.36
N GLY A 106 -6.76 1.67 7.50
CA GLY A 106 -6.13 1.05 6.35
C GLY A 106 -5.23 1.99 5.58
N PHE A 107 -4.78 1.54 4.43
CA PHE A 107 -3.93 2.31 3.52
C PHE A 107 -4.29 2.06 2.07
N ALA A 108 -3.98 3.04 1.22
CA ALA A 108 -4.12 2.97 -0.22
C ALA A 108 -2.81 3.43 -0.87
N LEU A 109 -2.19 2.56 -1.65
CA LEU A 109 -0.87 2.77 -2.25
C LEU A 109 -0.95 2.56 -3.75
N SER A 110 -0.11 3.29 -4.48
CA SER A 110 0.09 3.12 -5.93
C SER A 110 1.55 2.79 -6.20
N ALA A 111 1.81 1.90 -7.14
CA ALA A 111 3.17 1.54 -7.51
C ALA A 111 3.85 2.73 -8.20
N VAL A 112 5.03 3.08 -7.71
CA VAL A 112 5.92 4.07 -8.32
C VAL A 112 6.95 3.40 -9.23
N SER A 113 7.28 2.15 -8.96
CA SER A 113 8.12 1.32 -9.83
C SER A 113 7.90 -0.15 -9.54
N CYS A 114 8.01 -0.99 -10.57
CA CYS A 114 8.16 -2.43 -10.44
C CYS A 114 9.41 -2.86 -11.21
N ASP A 115 10.22 -3.72 -10.59
CA ASP A 115 11.37 -4.30 -11.26
C ASP A 115 10.88 -5.41 -12.19
N ALA A 116 11.44 -5.45 -13.38
CA ALA A 116 11.39 -6.57 -14.31
C ALA A 116 10.13 -6.78 -15.16
N GLU A 117 10.45 -7.21 -16.34
CA GLU A 117 9.59 -7.90 -17.27
C GLU A 117 9.42 -9.36 -16.84
N ILE A 118 8.25 -9.91 -17.06
CA ILE A 118 8.00 -11.32 -16.85
C ILE A 118 7.96 -11.99 -18.22
N LEU A 119 8.87 -12.91 -18.45
CA LEU A 119 8.78 -13.79 -19.61
C LEU A 119 7.80 -14.92 -19.30
N TYR A 120 6.73 -15.01 -20.07
CA TYR A 120 5.66 -15.97 -19.89
C TYR A 120 5.58 -16.89 -21.12
N GLN A 121 5.52 -18.20 -20.87
CA GLN A 121 5.27 -19.20 -21.91
C GLN A 121 3.82 -19.64 -21.84
N CYS A 122 3.03 -19.29 -22.85
CA CYS A 122 1.65 -19.74 -22.95
C CYS A 122 1.55 -21.25 -23.13
N SER A 123 0.46 -21.85 -22.68
CA SER A 123 0.14 -23.28 -22.90
C SER A 123 0.09 -23.63 -24.41
N THR A 124 -0.19 -22.63 -25.24
CA THR A 124 -0.14 -22.76 -26.74
C THR A 124 1.26 -22.76 -27.33
N GLY A 125 2.31 -22.65 -26.49
CA GLY A 125 3.70 -22.59 -26.93
C GLY A 125 4.22 -21.19 -27.32
N GLN A 126 3.40 -20.16 -27.20
CA GLN A 126 3.80 -18.81 -27.57
C GLN A 126 4.49 -18.11 -26.39
N ALA A 127 5.64 -17.48 -26.63
CA ALA A 127 6.32 -16.65 -25.66
C ALA A 127 5.72 -15.24 -25.63
N ARG A 128 5.59 -14.68 -24.43
CA ARG A 128 5.08 -13.33 -24.18
C ARG A 128 5.95 -12.62 -23.17
N ILE A 129 6.08 -11.31 -23.33
CA ILE A 129 6.67 -10.43 -22.31
C ILE A 129 5.54 -9.65 -21.66
N LEU A 130 5.46 -9.67 -20.33
CA LEU A 130 4.53 -8.88 -19.56
C LEU A 130 5.30 -7.73 -18.87
N ARG A 131 4.89 -6.51 -19.17
CA ARG A 131 5.43 -5.30 -18.52
C ARG A 131 4.37 -4.68 -17.63
N PRO A 132 4.58 -4.60 -16.31
CA PRO A 132 3.66 -3.91 -15.44
C PRO A 132 3.65 -2.42 -15.81
N ILE A 133 2.45 -1.85 -15.95
CA ILE A 133 2.24 -0.43 -16.25
C ILE A 133 1.62 0.34 -15.10
N GLY A 134 1.14 -0.36 -14.09
CA GLY A 134 0.60 0.22 -12.88
C GLY A 134 0.13 -0.86 -11.92
N SER A 135 0.20 -0.56 -10.65
CA SER A 135 -0.35 -1.41 -9.60
C SER A 135 -0.87 -0.55 -8.46
N THR A 136 -1.97 -0.97 -7.86
CA THR A 136 -2.55 -0.34 -6.68
C THR A 136 -2.75 -1.39 -5.59
N LEU A 137 -2.53 -1.00 -4.35
CA LEU A 137 -2.78 -1.81 -3.16
C LEU A 137 -3.68 -1.04 -2.23
N THR A 138 -4.81 -1.61 -1.89
CA THR A 138 -5.68 -1.11 -0.82
C THR A 138 -5.82 -2.17 0.23
N ALA A 139 -5.67 -1.80 1.50
CA ALA A 139 -5.79 -2.74 2.60
C ALA A 139 -6.42 -2.10 3.83
N THR A 140 -7.09 -2.92 4.63
CA THR A 140 -7.55 -2.60 5.98
C THR A 140 -6.79 -3.44 6.98
N GLN A 141 -6.56 -2.88 8.17
CA GLN A 141 -5.86 -3.56 9.26
C GLN A 141 -6.82 -3.89 10.39
N SER A 142 -6.67 -5.09 10.93
CA SER A 142 -7.30 -5.53 12.18
C SER A 142 -6.24 -6.21 13.02
N GLY A 143 -5.81 -5.57 14.11
CA GLY A 143 -4.73 -6.04 14.95
C GLY A 143 -3.40 -6.19 14.16
N LEU A 144 -2.86 -7.40 14.14
CA LEU A 144 -1.62 -7.72 13.42
C LEU A 144 -1.85 -8.22 12.00
N THR A 145 -3.09 -8.20 11.50
CA THR A 145 -3.42 -8.69 10.16
C THR A 145 -3.90 -7.53 9.29
N ALA A 146 -3.42 -7.49 8.05
CA ALA A 146 -3.91 -6.61 7.00
C ALA A 146 -4.51 -7.46 5.88
N THR A 147 -5.69 -7.06 5.39
CA THR A 147 -6.37 -7.71 4.27
C THR A 147 -6.80 -6.67 3.26
N GLY A 148 -6.76 -7.00 1.99
CA GLY A 148 -7.11 -6.05 0.94
C GLY A 148 -6.97 -6.64 -0.46
N THR A 149 -6.76 -5.75 -1.43
CA THR A 149 -6.69 -6.09 -2.85
C THR A 149 -5.50 -5.42 -3.50
N ILE A 150 -4.76 -6.17 -4.31
CA ILE A 150 -3.75 -5.67 -5.23
C ILE A 150 -4.32 -5.78 -6.64
N THR A 151 -4.33 -4.68 -7.38
CA THR A 151 -4.71 -4.65 -8.79
C THR A 151 -3.50 -4.24 -9.61
N THR A 152 -3.04 -5.10 -10.50
CA THR A 152 -1.88 -4.83 -11.36
C THR A 152 -2.29 -4.91 -12.82
N SER A 153 -1.91 -3.90 -13.59
CA SER A 153 -2.12 -3.82 -15.03
C SER A 153 -0.81 -4.06 -15.78
N TYR A 154 -0.88 -4.78 -16.89
CA TYR A 154 0.25 -5.16 -17.72
C TYR A 154 0.00 -4.81 -19.18
N ASN A 155 1.05 -4.42 -19.90
CA ASN A 155 1.13 -4.54 -21.33
C ASN A 155 1.78 -5.88 -21.69
N ILE A 156 1.22 -6.55 -22.69
CA ILE A 156 1.70 -7.84 -23.19
C ILE A 156 2.30 -7.61 -24.57
N PHE A 157 3.51 -8.13 -24.76
CA PHE A 157 4.24 -8.08 -26.02
C PHE A 157 4.44 -9.50 -26.56
N GLY A 158 4.25 -9.63 -27.88
CA GLY A 158 4.69 -10.79 -28.63
C GLY A 158 6.15 -10.65 -29.00
N ILE A 159 6.84 -11.77 -29.14
CA ILE A 159 8.23 -11.83 -29.58
C ILE A 159 8.23 -12.56 -30.95
N ASP A 160 8.70 -11.90 -31.99
CA ASP A 160 8.97 -12.58 -33.24
C ASP A 160 10.16 -13.54 -33.06
N PRO A 161 10.01 -14.84 -33.32
CA PRO A 161 11.07 -15.80 -33.05
C PRO A 161 12.30 -15.62 -33.97
N ALA A 162 12.12 -15.02 -35.15
CA ALA A 162 13.20 -14.84 -36.13
C ALA A 162 13.95 -13.51 -35.89
N THR A 163 13.21 -12.40 -35.75
CA THR A 163 13.79 -11.05 -35.64
C THR A 163 14.05 -10.65 -34.21
N LYS A 164 13.42 -11.32 -33.21
CA LYS A 164 13.38 -10.94 -31.80
C LYS A 164 12.70 -9.59 -31.55
N GLU A 165 11.98 -9.09 -32.52
CA GLU A 165 11.24 -7.86 -32.42
C GLU A 165 10.04 -8.03 -31.49
N GLU A 166 9.81 -7.04 -30.63
CA GLU A 166 8.70 -7.02 -29.70
C GLU A 166 7.56 -6.18 -30.26
N THR A 167 6.37 -6.73 -30.25
CA THR A 167 5.16 -6.03 -30.71
C THR A 167 4.12 -6.01 -29.60
N PRO A 168 3.55 -4.85 -29.24
CA PRO A 168 2.46 -4.80 -28.28
C PRO A 168 1.23 -5.55 -28.82
N ILE A 169 0.66 -6.44 -28.01
CA ILE A 169 -0.45 -7.30 -28.44
C ILE A 169 -1.73 -6.94 -27.69
N ALA A 170 -1.66 -6.84 -26.35
CA ALA A 170 -2.82 -6.71 -25.51
C ALA A 170 -2.51 -6.06 -24.15
N GLY A 171 -3.55 -5.59 -23.48
CA GLY A 171 -3.53 -5.26 -22.06
C GLY A 171 -4.11 -6.38 -21.21
N MET A 172 -3.66 -6.49 -19.98
CA MET A 172 -4.18 -7.41 -18.99
C MET A 172 -4.26 -6.74 -17.62
N THR A 173 -5.29 -7.07 -16.84
CA THR A 173 -5.38 -6.67 -15.43
C THR A 173 -5.58 -7.91 -14.57
N ILE A 174 -4.78 -7.99 -13.52
CA ILE A 174 -4.88 -9.02 -12.48
C ILE A 174 -5.31 -8.35 -11.18
N GLU A 175 -6.38 -8.86 -10.60
CA GLU A 175 -6.83 -8.51 -9.25
C GLU A 175 -6.56 -9.70 -8.33
N SER A 176 -5.90 -9.43 -7.21
CA SER A 176 -5.52 -10.46 -6.25
C SER A 176 -5.93 -10.05 -4.84
N ASP A 177 -6.49 -10.97 -4.10
CA ASP A 177 -6.73 -10.80 -2.68
C ASP A 177 -5.39 -10.83 -1.94
N PHE A 178 -5.22 -9.91 -1.01
CA PHE A 178 -4.02 -9.74 -0.20
C PHE A 178 -4.31 -10.01 1.27
N THR A 179 -3.48 -10.80 1.89
CA THR A 179 -3.50 -11.02 3.34
C THR A 179 -2.07 -11.04 3.85
N ALA A 180 -1.77 -10.23 4.85
CA ALA A 180 -0.46 -10.20 5.48
C ALA A 180 -0.58 -10.11 6.99
N THR A 181 0.40 -10.69 7.69
CA THR A 181 0.52 -10.63 9.15
C THR A 181 1.84 -9.95 9.52
N ARG A 182 1.78 -9.03 10.46
CA ARG A 182 2.95 -8.33 10.99
C ARG A 182 3.80 -9.29 11.81
N ARG A 183 5.11 -9.23 11.58
CA ARG A 183 6.13 -9.98 12.35
C ARG A 183 6.67 -9.17 13.51
#